data_3016a76f3a68c6fe60096285b633189c
#
_entry.id   3016a76f3a68c6fe60096285b633189c
#
_cell.length_a   1.000
_cell.length_b   1.000
_cell.length_c   1.000
_cell.angle_alpha   90.00
_cell.angle_beta   90.00
_cell.angle_gamma   90.00
#
_symmetry.space_group_name_H-M   'P 1'
#
loop_
_entity.id
_entity.type
_entity.pdbx_description
1 polymer ?
#
loop_
_entity_poly.entity_id
_entity_poly.type
_entity_poly.pdbx_seq_one_letter_code
_entity_poly.pdbx_strand_id
1 'polypeptide(L)'
;GMIKYLNSMGYEYLVWIANRCSNQLGTEGSKMGCLVNGYEDSYWPAADMRLSGVSEWFQDHLDKLVKLGIKGYKIDRGDEDEMPESLYNENVYLFHKMAAEGLQKRHGDDWFMFARAVYDKGRKYCGVWNGDTAVDYIGLKGSIKMGIRSGLINFPLYGSDIGGYRGNDTPKELFARWMQFGAYSTLMEILIDPGRVIWYDYDQELIDITRRQCREHHELIPYTRSFMYQATKTGMPVMRAMLLDFPDDSEVTDMWDQFMYGSELLVAPVTDEGVRSRRVYLPKGRWIDYQDKKTVYEGGRYVSIDAPLSSIPVLVRSGGIVVRGDVRQFNNNWTDNWRPRLQIEVFPEQGKNRIFKYYTEGRVVPVVCDYTGGALKVEFD
;
A
#
# COMPACT_ATOMS: atom_id res chain seq x y z
N GLY A 1 8.87 27.69 -6.74
CA GLY A 1 8.23 26.84 -7.72
C GLY A 1 7.24 25.86 -7.07
N MET A 2 6.47 25.14 -7.87
CA MET A 2 5.37 24.24 -7.44
C MET A 2 5.80 23.22 -6.36
N ILE A 3 6.88 22.50 -6.57
CA ILE A 3 7.35 21.48 -5.58
C ILE A 3 7.62 22.10 -4.22
N LYS A 4 8.33 23.24 -4.15
CA LYS A 4 8.55 23.95 -2.89
C LYS A 4 7.25 24.38 -2.21
N TYR A 5 6.28 24.82 -3.00
CA TYR A 5 4.96 25.20 -2.48
C TYR A 5 4.22 24.00 -1.90
N LEU A 6 4.17 22.88 -2.62
CA LEU A 6 3.56 21.63 -2.12
C LEU A 6 4.25 21.14 -0.83
N ASN A 7 5.58 21.11 -0.82
CA ASN A 7 6.34 20.71 0.36
C ASN A 7 6.06 21.63 1.57
N SER A 8 5.89 22.94 1.35
CA SER A 8 5.54 23.89 2.42
C SER A 8 4.14 23.66 3.01
N MET A 9 3.27 22.95 2.29
CA MET A 9 1.96 22.52 2.78
C MET A 9 1.98 21.12 3.41
N GLY A 10 3.16 20.50 3.55
CA GLY A 10 3.33 19.17 4.13
C GLY A 10 3.16 18.00 3.16
N TYR A 11 3.07 18.26 1.85
CA TYR A 11 3.09 17.21 0.83
C TYR A 11 4.52 16.80 0.51
N GLU A 12 4.78 15.51 0.40
CA GLU A 12 6.00 14.97 -0.15
C GLU A 12 5.79 14.64 -1.63
N TYR A 13 6.53 15.29 -2.50
CA TYR A 13 6.33 15.16 -3.94
C TYR A 13 7.18 14.03 -4.51
N LEU A 14 6.54 13.05 -5.14
CA LEU A 14 7.18 11.96 -5.89
C LEU A 14 6.95 12.19 -7.38
N VAL A 15 7.90 11.76 -8.20
CA VAL A 15 7.76 11.84 -9.66
C VAL A 15 7.74 10.45 -10.29
N TRP A 16 7.00 10.32 -11.38
CA TRP A 16 7.03 9.14 -12.21
C TRP A 16 8.33 9.09 -13.01
N ILE A 17 9.01 7.98 -12.99
CA ILE A 17 10.22 7.71 -13.79
C ILE A 17 10.16 6.31 -14.40
N ALA A 18 10.90 6.13 -15.49
CA ALA A 18 11.12 4.84 -16.12
C ALA A 18 12.55 4.75 -16.65
N ASN A 19 13.04 3.53 -16.83
CA ASN A 19 14.32 3.26 -17.48
C ASN A 19 14.21 3.41 -19.02
N ARG A 20 13.55 4.46 -19.48
CA ARG A 20 13.31 4.78 -20.89
C ARG A 20 14.07 6.03 -21.28
N CYS A 21 14.83 5.90 -22.35
CA CYS A 21 15.65 6.98 -22.89
C CYS A 21 14.97 7.57 -24.13
N SER A 22 14.02 8.49 -23.91
CA SER A 22 13.32 9.19 -25.00
C SER A 22 13.91 10.57 -25.25
N ASN A 23 13.72 11.12 -26.44
CA ASN A 23 14.09 12.48 -26.82
C ASN A 23 15.58 12.79 -26.51
N GLN A 24 15.84 13.76 -25.64
CA GLN A 24 17.20 14.16 -25.29
C GLN A 24 17.99 13.03 -24.63
N LEU A 25 17.39 12.28 -23.69
CA LEU A 25 18.03 11.14 -23.05
C LEU A 25 18.38 10.04 -24.07
N GLY A 26 17.51 9.77 -25.03
CA GLY A 26 17.80 8.83 -26.12
C GLY A 26 18.96 9.26 -26.98
N THR A 27 19.00 10.55 -27.35
CA THR A 27 20.12 11.13 -28.15
C THR A 27 21.46 11.08 -27.39
N GLU A 28 21.45 11.39 -26.11
CA GLU A 28 22.63 11.32 -25.24
C GLU A 28 23.07 9.88 -25.05
N GLY A 29 22.13 8.99 -24.71
CA GLY A 29 22.38 7.57 -24.47
C GLY A 29 22.92 6.84 -25.69
N SER A 30 22.39 7.13 -26.89
CA SER A 30 22.91 6.60 -28.15
C SER A 30 24.35 7.06 -28.41
N LYS A 31 24.66 8.35 -28.22
CA LYS A 31 26.03 8.89 -28.38
C LYS A 31 27.02 8.26 -27.39
N MET A 32 26.56 7.93 -26.18
CA MET A 32 27.40 7.31 -25.16
C MET A 32 27.51 5.78 -25.32
N GLY A 33 26.71 5.16 -26.18
CA GLY A 33 26.63 3.71 -26.32
C GLY A 33 26.10 3.02 -25.07
N CYS A 34 25.18 3.68 -24.34
CA CYS A 34 24.65 3.16 -23.06
C CYS A 34 23.23 2.62 -23.16
N LEU A 35 22.67 2.51 -24.37
CA LEU A 35 21.38 1.86 -24.58
C LEU A 35 21.55 0.34 -24.66
N VAL A 36 20.49 -0.39 -24.40
CA VAL A 36 20.48 -1.86 -24.51
C VAL A 36 20.74 -2.24 -25.96
N ASN A 37 21.81 -3.01 -26.19
CA ASN A 37 22.27 -3.42 -27.50
C ASN A 37 21.21 -4.19 -28.27
N GLY A 38 20.95 -3.81 -29.52
CA GLY A 38 19.93 -4.39 -30.40
C GLY A 38 18.50 -3.89 -30.12
N TYR A 39 18.34 -2.93 -29.22
CA TYR A 39 17.06 -2.28 -28.85
C TYR A 39 17.12 -0.76 -28.93
N GLU A 40 18.19 -0.20 -29.51
CA GLU A 40 18.42 1.24 -29.61
C GLU A 40 17.34 1.95 -30.46
N ASP A 41 16.82 1.26 -31.46
CA ASP A 41 15.77 1.73 -32.37
C ASP A 41 14.35 1.33 -31.92
N SER A 42 14.20 0.73 -30.72
CA SER A 42 12.91 0.45 -30.15
C SER A 42 12.10 1.74 -29.92
N TYR A 43 10.80 1.64 -29.89
CA TYR A 43 9.93 2.80 -29.63
C TYR A 43 10.26 3.45 -28.26
N TRP A 44 10.75 2.64 -27.32
CA TRP A 44 11.16 3.06 -25.99
C TRP A 44 12.52 2.45 -25.62
N PRO A 45 13.66 2.96 -26.17
CA PRO A 45 14.97 2.40 -25.84
C PRO A 45 15.28 2.58 -24.36
N ALA A 46 15.84 1.55 -23.74
CA ALA A 46 16.21 1.56 -22.32
C ALA A 46 17.73 1.74 -22.13
N ALA A 47 18.11 2.33 -21.01
CA ALA A 47 19.52 2.36 -20.60
C ALA A 47 19.93 0.98 -20.09
N ASP A 48 21.09 0.47 -20.52
CA ASP A 48 21.70 -0.75 -19.98
C ASP A 48 22.45 -0.43 -18.71
N MET A 49 21.78 -0.65 -17.58
CA MET A 49 22.31 -0.33 -16.25
C MET A 49 23.51 -1.21 -15.83
N ARG A 50 23.89 -2.21 -16.63
CA ARG A 50 25.07 -3.08 -16.40
C ARG A 50 26.35 -2.42 -16.88
N LEU A 51 26.25 -1.48 -17.80
CA LEU A 51 27.40 -0.79 -18.37
C LEU A 51 28.00 0.22 -17.39
N SER A 52 29.33 0.31 -17.39
CA SER A 52 30.04 1.25 -16.54
C SER A 52 29.67 2.71 -16.88
N GLY A 53 29.42 3.53 -15.86
CA GLY A 53 29.09 4.94 -15.98
C GLY A 53 27.62 5.24 -16.30
N VAL A 54 26.81 4.24 -16.65
CA VAL A 54 25.40 4.46 -16.99
C VAL A 54 24.58 4.85 -15.78
N SER A 55 24.82 4.21 -14.64
CA SER A 55 24.15 4.57 -13.37
C SER A 55 24.46 6.00 -12.96
N GLU A 56 25.69 6.44 -13.04
CA GLU A 56 26.12 7.80 -12.73
C GLU A 56 25.50 8.82 -13.68
N TRP A 57 25.54 8.55 -14.98
CA TRP A 57 24.91 9.41 -15.98
C TRP A 57 23.41 9.59 -15.77
N PHE A 58 22.68 8.47 -15.57
CA PHE A 58 21.25 8.53 -15.35
C PHE A 58 20.93 9.24 -14.02
N GLN A 59 21.71 8.95 -12.98
CA GLN A 59 21.57 9.60 -11.67
C GLN A 59 21.77 11.11 -11.74
N ASP A 60 22.70 11.60 -12.56
CA ASP A 60 22.92 13.04 -12.76
C ASP A 60 21.68 13.75 -13.34
N HIS A 61 20.90 13.05 -14.20
CA HIS A 61 19.60 13.57 -14.65
C HIS A 61 18.56 13.59 -13.55
N LEU A 62 18.45 12.52 -12.76
CA LEU A 62 17.52 12.44 -11.63
C LEU A 62 17.86 13.45 -10.53
N ASP A 63 19.12 13.72 -10.29
CA ASP A 63 19.59 14.70 -9.29
C ASP A 63 19.05 16.12 -9.54
N LYS A 64 18.77 16.47 -10.78
CA LYS A 64 18.13 17.75 -11.12
C LYS A 64 16.73 17.85 -10.49
N LEU A 65 15.98 16.74 -10.47
CA LEU A 65 14.66 16.65 -9.85
C LEU A 65 14.75 16.61 -8.32
N VAL A 66 15.70 15.84 -7.79
CA VAL A 66 15.94 15.74 -6.35
C VAL A 66 16.31 17.09 -5.75
N LYS A 67 17.13 17.90 -6.45
CA LYS A 67 17.47 19.29 -6.07
C LYS A 67 16.26 20.23 -6.03
N LEU A 68 15.17 19.91 -6.75
CA LEU A 68 13.91 20.67 -6.67
C LEU A 68 13.11 20.36 -5.41
N GLY A 69 13.46 19.29 -4.67
CA GLY A 69 12.82 18.90 -3.41
C GLY A 69 11.83 17.74 -3.52
N ILE A 70 11.95 16.91 -4.57
CA ILE A 70 11.19 15.65 -4.61
C ILE A 70 11.74 14.67 -3.57
N LYS A 71 10.87 13.80 -3.07
CA LYS A 71 11.17 12.83 -2.02
C LYS A 71 11.14 11.37 -2.48
N GLY A 72 10.94 11.16 -3.78
CA GLY A 72 10.91 9.78 -4.26
C GLY A 72 10.37 9.59 -5.66
N TYR A 73 10.12 8.34 -5.99
CA TYR A 73 9.74 7.93 -7.34
C TYR A 73 8.59 6.91 -7.36
N LYS A 74 7.68 7.08 -8.33
CA LYS A 74 6.88 5.99 -8.89
C LYS A 74 7.64 5.45 -10.08
N ILE A 75 8.20 4.24 -9.98
CA ILE A 75 9.02 3.64 -11.04
C ILE A 75 8.17 2.69 -11.87
N ASP A 76 8.11 2.97 -13.15
CA ASP A 76 7.34 2.21 -14.10
C ASP A 76 8.24 1.55 -15.15
N ARG A 77 7.74 0.51 -15.81
CA ARG A 77 8.39 -0.17 -16.93
C ARG A 77 9.65 -0.98 -16.53
N GLY A 78 10.44 -1.37 -17.55
CA GLY A 78 11.61 -2.23 -17.40
C GLY A 78 11.31 -3.72 -17.52
N ASP A 79 10.07 -4.07 -17.86
CA ASP A 79 9.54 -5.43 -18.00
C ASP A 79 8.76 -5.62 -19.33
N GLU A 80 9.01 -4.76 -20.30
CA GLU A 80 8.35 -4.78 -21.62
C GLU A 80 9.42 -4.83 -22.74
N ASP A 81 9.02 -4.57 -23.98
CA ASP A 81 9.83 -4.74 -25.20
C ASP A 81 11.02 -3.75 -25.34
N GLU A 82 11.51 -3.19 -24.23
CA GLU A 82 12.66 -2.28 -24.22
C GLU A 82 14.00 -2.99 -24.18
N MET A 83 14.02 -4.30 -23.88
CA MET A 83 15.21 -5.14 -23.77
C MET A 83 14.83 -6.62 -23.86
N PRO A 84 15.80 -7.54 -24.09
CA PRO A 84 15.52 -8.97 -24.05
C PRO A 84 15.07 -9.42 -22.66
N GLU A 85 14.15 -10.38 -22.59
CA GLU A 85 13.61 -10.93 -21.33
C GLU A 85 14.70 -11.39 -20.35
N SER A 86 15.83 -11.89 -20.87
CA SER A 86 16.97 -12.30 -20.05
C SER A 86 17.59 -11.18 -19.20
N LEU A 87 17.30 -9.93 -19.52
CA LEU A 87 17.80 -8.74 -18.80
C LEU A 87 16.79 -8.12 -17.85
N TYR A 88 15.50 -8.44 -17.96
CA TYR A 88 14.45 -7.76 -17.19
C TYR A 88 14.78 -7.69 -15.71
N ASN A 89 15.04 -8.79 -15.07
CA ASN A 89 15.24 -8.84 -13.64
C ASN A 89 16.50 -8.09 -13.17
N GLU A 90 17.60 -8.23 -13.90
CA GLU A 90 18.86 -7.59 -13.54
C GLU A 90 18.82 -6.08 -13.77
N ASN A 91 18.35 -5.66 -14.94
CA ASN A 91 18.31 -4.24 -15.30
C ASN A 91 17.34 -3.46 -14.40
N VAL A 92 16.15 -4.03 -14.13
CA VAL A 92 15.18 -3.48 -13.19
C VAL A 92 15.79 -3.32 -11.79
N TYR A 93 16.46 -4.35 -11.29
CA TYR A 93 17.13 -4.28 -9.99
C TYR A 93 18.20 -3.18 -9.93
N LEU A 94 19.04 -3.09 -10.96
CA LEU A 94 20.12 -2.09 -11.02
C LEU A 94 19.55 -0.67 -11.10
N PHE A 95 18.47 -0.47 -11.86
CA PHE A 95 17.78 0.82 -11.95
C PHE A 95 17.19 1.24 -10.60
N HIS A 96 16.51 0.33 -9.90
CA HIS A 96 15.98 0.62 -8.56
C HIS A 96 17.09 0.92 -7.55
N LYS A 97 18.17 0.15 -7.61
CA LYS A 97 19.35 0.38 -6.76
C LYS A 97 19.93 1.78 -6.97
N MET A 98 20.17 2.16 -8.21
CA MET A 98 20.68 3.47 -8.58
C MET A 98 19.77 4.61 -8.07
N ALA A 99 18.46 4.50 -8.32
CA ALA A 99 17.48 5.49 -7.90
C ALA A 99 17.43 5.63 -6.36
N ALA A 100 17.45 4.50 -5.64
CA ALA A 100 17.47 4.47 -4.18
C ALA A 100 18.73 5.08 -3.59
N GLU A 101 19.91 4.72 -4.12
CA GLU A 101 21.20 5.24 -3.68
C GLU A 101 21.29 6.77 -3.88
N GLY A 102 20.72 7.29 -4.96
CA GLY A 102 20.62 8.73 -5.20
C GLY A 102 19.73 9.45 -4.19
N LEU A 103 18.57 8.91 -3.89
CA LEU A 103 17.68 9.44 -2.85
C LEU A 103 18.32 9.37 -1.47
N GLN A 104 18.91 8.22 -1.12
CA GLN A 104 19.61 8.00 0.16
C GLN A 104 20.74 9.02 0.38
N LYS A 105 21.55 9.27 -0.64
CA LYS A 105 22.64 10.26 -0.59
C LYS A 105 22.14 11.67 -0.28
N ARG A 106 20.93 12.02 -0.75
CA ARG A 106 20.35 13.35 -0.61
C ARG A 106 19.49 13.54 0.63
N HIS A 107 18.71 12.53 1.00
CA HIS A 107 17.66 12.61 2.00
C HIS A 107 17.90 11.73 3.24
N GLY A 108 19.02 10.97 3.30
CA GLY A 108 19.18 9.96 4.35
C GLY A 108 18.11 8.89 4.20
N ASP A 109 17.38 8.61 5.28
CA ASP A 109 16.29 7.62 5.27
C ASP A 109 14.91 8.22 4.96
N ASP A 110 14.83 9.53 4.67
CA ASP A 110 13.57 10.24 4.42
C ASP A 110 13.23 10.32 2.93
N TRP A 111 12.91 9.17 2.34
CA TRP A 111 12.49 9.02 0.94
C TRP A 111 11.58 7.82 0.76
N PHE A 112 10.87 7.78 -0.37
CA PHE A 112 9.99 6.67 -0.71
C PHE A 112 10.01 6.35 -2.20
N MET A 113 9.98 5.05 -2.53
CA MET A 113 9.78 4.56 -3.89
C MET A 113 8.79 3.41 -3.92
N PHE A 114 8.07 3.30 -5.01
CA PHE A 114 7.29 2.11 -5.36
C PHE A 114 7.35 1.87 -6.87
N ALA A 115 7.26 0.62 -7.26
CA ALA A 115 7.51 0.22 -8.64
C ALA A 115 6.54 -0.85 -9.12
N ARG A 116 6.28 -0.88 -10.44
CA ARG A 116 5.46 -1.92 -11.08
C ARG A 116 6.22 -3.24 -11.19
N ALA A 117 7.38 -3.20 -11.80
CA ALA A 117 8.25 -4.35 -11.96
C ALA A 117 9.29 -4.38 -10.85
N VAL A 118 9.23 -5.37 -9.99
CA VAL A 118 10.20 -5.58 -8.90
C VAL A 118 10.51 -7.06 -8.79
N TYR A 119 11.79 -7.38 -8.67
CA TYR A 119 12.25 -8.75 -8.51
C TYR A 119 13.17 -8.88 -7.31
N ASP A 120 13.05 -9.99 -6.58
CA ASP A 120 13.90 -10.47 -5.50
C ASP A 120 14.52 -9.34 -4.62
N LYS A 121 15.77 -9.02 -4.83
CA LYS A 121 16.53 -8.02 -4.05
C LYS A 121 15.98 -6.59 -4.13
N GLY A 122 15.19 -6.30 -5.14
CA GLY A 122 14.54 -4.99 -5.32
C GLY A 122 13.60 -4.62 -4.18
N ARG A 123 13.01 -5.64 -3.47
CA ARG A 123 12.08 -5.44 -2.36
C ARG A 123 12.62 -4.57 -1.20
N LYS A 124 13.93 -4.47 -1.04
CA LYS A 124 14.54 -3.63 -0.02
C LYS A 124 14.51 -2.14 -0.35
N TYR A 125 14.27 -1.79 -1.61
CA TYR A 125 14.30 -0.43 -2.08
C TYR A 125 12.91 0.18 -2.27
N CYS A 126 11.91 -0.62 -2.63
CA CYS A 126 10.60 -0.08 -3.01
C CYS A 126 9.44 -1.00 -2.62
N GLY A 127 8.26 -0.36 -2.46
CA GLY A 127 6.99 -1.05 -2.51
C GLY A 127 6.60 -1.43 -3.95
N VAL A 128 5.45 -2.08 -4.10
CA VAL A 128 4.94 -2.50 -5.42
C VAL A 128 3.50 -2.02 -5.63
N TRP A 129 3.14 -1.75 -6.87
CA TRP A 129 1.75 -1.67 -7.29
C TRP A 129 1.49 -2.61 -8.46
N ASN A 130 0.25 -2.95 -8.69
CA ASN A 130 -0.11 -3.99 -9.65
C ASN A 130 -0.18 -3.54 -11.12
N GLY A 131 0.30 -2.33 -11.43
CA GLY A 131 0.30 -1.80 -12.80
C GLY A 131 -1.09 -1.44 -13.32
N ASP A 132 -1.22 -1.42 -14.63
CA ASP A 132 -2.37 -0.91 -15.38
C ASP A 132 -3.56 -1.88 -15.33
N THR A 133 -4.38 -1.79 -14.31
CA THR A 133 -5.60 -2.61 -14.18
C THR A 133 -6.79 -2.02 -14.96
N ALA A 134 -7.73 -2.88 -15.35
CA ALA A 134 -8.96 -2.45 -15.99
C ALA A 134 -9.87 -1.67 -15.01
N VAL A 135 -10.62 -0.70 -15.56
CA VAL A 135 -11.65 0.07 -14.83
C VAL A 135 -12.92 -0.75 -14.74
N ASP A 136 -12.86 -1.88 -14.01
CA ASP A 136 -13.98 -2.79 -13.78
C ASP A 136 -13.79 -3.63 -12.51
N TYR A 137 -14.76 -4.46 -12.18
CA TYR A 137 -14.69 -5.36 -11.03
C TYR A 137 -13.70 -6.52 -11.21
N ILE A 138 -13.26 -6.84 -12.43
CA ILE A 138 -12.19 -7.81 -12.69
C ILE A 138 -10.86 -7.20 -12.24
N GLY A 139 -10.64 -5.92 -12.58
CA GLY A 139 -9.48 -5.15 -12.12
C GLY A 139 -9.42 -5.04 -10.60
N LEU A 140 -10.55 -4.75 -9.94
CA LEU A 140 -10.63 -4.72 -8.47
C LEU A 140 -10.32 -6.09 -7.85
N LYS A 141 -10.95 -7.18 -8.35
CA LYS A 141 -10.65 -8.55 -7.90
C LYS A 141 -9.19 -8.92 -8.11
N GLY A 142 -8.62 -8.52 -9.24
CA GLY A 142 -7.22 -8.71 -9.59
C GLY A 142 -6.31 -8.00 -8.58
N SER A 143 -6.61 -6.75 -8.24
CA SER A 143 -5.85 -5.95 -7.28
C SER A 143 -5.83 -6.57 -5.88
N ILE A 144 -6.96 -7.08 -5.41
CA ILE A 144 -7.04 -7.77 -4.11
C ILE A 144 -6.15 -9.04 -4.13
N LYS A 145 -6.29 -9.87 -5.17
CA LYS A 145 -5.48 -11.09 -5.33
C LYS A 145 -3.98 -10.79 -5.39
N MET A 146 -3.60 -9.76 -6.14
CA MET A 146 -2.19 -9.37 -6.25
C MET A 146 -1.63 -8.85 -4.93
N GLY A 147 -2.39 -8.12 -4.14
CA GLY A 147 -1.98 -7.70 -2.80
C GLY A 147 -1.70 -8.89 -1.87
N ILE A 148 -2.59 -9.87 -1.85
CA ILE A 148 -2.42 -11.11 -1.08
C ILE A 148 -1.18 -11.88 -1.58
N ARG A 149 -1.00 -12.03 -2.89
CA ARG A 149 0.17 -12.71 -3.50
C ARG A 149 1.47 -11.99 -3.22
N SER A 150 1.47 -10.65 -3.30
CA SER A 150 2.65 -9.84 -2.97
C SER A 150 3.13 -10.11 -1.55
N GLY A 151 2.18 -10.20 -0.60
CA GLY A 151 2.49 -10.61 0.77
C GLY A 151 3.15 -11.98 0.86
N LEU A 152 2.62 -13.00 0.15
CA LEU A 152 3.14 -14.36 0.16
C LEU A 152 4.59 -14.47 -0.38
N ILE A 153 4.97 -13.61 -1.32
CA ILE A 153 6.33 -13.57 -1.87
C ILE A 153 7.21 -12.50 -1.25
N ASN A 154 6.81 -12.03 -0.05
CA ASN A 154 7.57 -11.09 0.77
C ASN A 154 7.75 -9.69 0.15
N PHE A 155 6.69 -9.16 -0.48
CA PHE A 155 6.53 -7.75 -0.81
C PHE A 155 5.42 -7.15 0.06
N PRO A 156 5.73 -6.75 1.30
CA PRO A 156 4.72 -6.36 2.29
C PRO A 156 4.09 -4.98 2.01
N LEU A 157 4.73 -4.16 1.19
CA LEU A 157 4.26 -2.84 0.82
C LEU A 157 3.65 -2.90 -0.57
N TYR A 158 2.33 -2.91 -0.62
CA TYR A 158 1.54 -3.10 -1.84
C TYR A 158 0.44 -2.05 -1.97
N GLY A 159 0.22 -1.58 -3.19
CA GLY A 159 -0.89 -0.73 -3.58
C GLY A 159 -1.47 -1.09 -4.94
N SER A 160 -2.52 -0.39 -5.31
CA SER A 160 -3.13 -0.44 -6.63
C SER A 160 -3.60 0.93 -7.04
N ASP A 161 -3.65 1.20 -8.34
CA ASP A 161 -4.31 2.38 -8.89
C ASP A 161 -5.81 2.31 -8.58
N ILE A 162 -6.25 3.02 -7.52
CA ILE A 162 -7.65 3.02 -7.07
C ILE A 162 -8.51 3.71 -8.12
N GLY A 163 -9.46 2.97 -8.68
CA GLY A 163 -10.29 3.39 -9.80
C GLY A 163 -9.97 2.66 -11.09
N GLY A 164 -8.79 2.04 -11.18
CA GLY A 164 -8.26 1.39 -12.37
C GLY A 164 -7.55 2.37 -13.30
N TYR A 165 -6.79 1.83 -14.25
CA TYR A 165 -6.00 2.61 -15.22
C TYR A 165 -6.53 2.46 -16.66
N ARG A 166 -6.86 1.24 -17.07
CA ARG A 166 -7.29 0.95 -18.45
C ARG A 166 -8.81 1.02 -18.59
N GLY A 167 -9.30 2.08 -19.11
CA GLY A 167 -10.71 2.37 -19.34
C GLY A 167 -10.99 3.85 -19.17
N ASN A 168 -12.24 4.21 -19.32
CA ASN A 168 -12.74 5.55 -19.13
C ASN A 168 -13.90 5.52 -18.13
N ASP A 169 -14.19 6.65 -17.50
CA ASP A 169 -15.40 6.84 -16.71
C ASP A 169 -15.57 5.84 -15.57
N THR A 170 -14.66 5.85 -14.60
CA THR A 170 -14.77 4.99 -13.41
C THR A 170 -16.15 5.12 -12.76
N PRO A 171 -16.99 4.05 -12.73
CA PRO A 171 -18.31 4.12 -12.12
C PRO A 171 -18.23 4.43 -10.61
N LYS A 172 -19.17 5.23 -10.11
CA LYS A 172 -19.26 5.63 -8.71
C LYS A 172 -19.11 4.44 -7.74
N GLU A 173 -19.87 3.37 -7.97
CA GLU A 173 -19.84 2.21 -7.08
C GLU A 173 -18.49 1.49 -7.11
N LEU A 174 -17.92 1.27 -8.29
CA LEU A 174 -16.61 0.67 -8.45
C LEU A 174 -15.55 1.49 -7.71
N PHE A 175 -15.55 2.82 -7.90
CA PHE A 175 -14.60 3.69 -7.21
C PHE A 175 -14.76 3.64 -5.70
N ALA A 176 -15.99 3.67 -5.19
CA ALA A 176 -16.26 3.54 -3.76
C ALA A 176 -15.72 2.21 -3.18
N ARG A 177 -15.97 1.09 -3.88
CA ARG A 177 -15.49 -0.24 -3.46
C ARG A 177 -13.96 -0.35 -3.51
N TRP A 178 -13.34 0.27 -4.51
CA TRP A 178 -11.87 0.29 -4.60
C TRP A 178 -11.24 1.20 -3.54
N MET A 179 -11.84 2.35 -3.23
CA MET A 179 -11.44 3.20 -2.10
C MET A 179 -11.51 2.45 -0.77
N GLN A 180 -12.56 1.66 -0.55
CA GLN A 180 -12.73 0.83 0.64
C GLN A 180 -11.64 -0.24 0.75
N PHE A 181 -11.29 -0.92 -0.33
CA PHE A 181 -10.14 -1.84 -0.38
C PHE A 181 -8.83 -1.10 -0.13
N GLY A 182 -8.61 0.03 -0.79
CA GLY A 182 -7.40 0.82 -0.67
C GLY A 182 -7.11 1.31 0.75
N ALA A 183 -8.16 1.57 1.55
CA ALA A 183 -7.99 1.96 2.95
C ALA A 183 -7.30 0.88 3.80
N TYR A 184 -7.41 -0.38 3.41
CA TYR A 184 -6.78 -1.54 4.04
C TYR A 184 -5.70 -2.17 3.15
N SER A 185 -5.11 -1.42 2.24
CA SER A 185 -3.85 -1.75 1.58
C SER A 185 -2.70 -0.98 2.25
N THR A 186 -1.46 -1.44 2.09
CA THR A 186 -0.33 -0.78 2.74
C THR A 186 0.13 0.48 2.01
N LEU A 187 -0.26 0.65 0.77
CA LEU A 187 -0.10 1.85 -0.04
C LEU A 187 -1.46 2.20 -0.67
N MET A 188 -1.99 3.35 -0.32
CA MET A 188 -3.24 3.87 -0.88
C MET A 188 -2.93 4.88 -1.97
N GLU A 189 -3.03 4.45 -3.21
CA GLU A 189 -2.79 5.28 -4.38
C GLU A 189 -4.10 5.54 -5.12
N ILE A 190 -4.49 6.80 -5.26
CA ILE A 190 -5.72 7.17 -5.95
C ILE A 190 -5.36 7.61 -7.36
N LEU A 191 -5.89 6.90 -8.34
CA LEU A 191 -5.82 7.24 -9.75
C LEU A 191 -7.24 7.27 -10.31
N ILE A 192 -7.62 8.38 -10.90
CA ILE A 192 -8.87 8.52 -11.65
C ILE A 192 -8.55 9.02 -13.06
N ASP A 193 -9.50 8.86 -13.95
CA ASP A 193 -9.35 9.28 -15.36
C ASP A 193 -8.75 10.68 -15.48
N PRO A 194 -7.84 10.89 -16.43
CA PRO A 194 -7.28 12.21 -16.71
C PRO A 194 -8.38 13.25 -16.94
N GLY A 195 -8.32 14.33 -16.16
CA GLY A 195 -9.29 15.41 -16.23
C GLY A 195 -10.48 15.30 -15.27
N ARG A 196 -10.65 14.16 -14.58
CA ARG A 196 -11.65 14.04 -13.52
C ARG A 196 -11.11 14.47 -12.16
N VAL A 197 -11.99 15.04 -11.37
CA VAL A 197 -11.70 15.49 -10.01
C VAL A 197 -12.83 15.02 -9.09
N ILE A 198 -12.51 14.29 -8.03
CA ILE A 198 -13.49 13.61 -7.19
C ILE A 198 -14.60 14.55 -6.71
N TRP A 199 -14.24 15.75 -6.25
CA TRP A 199 -15.18 16.73 -5.69
C TRP A 199 -15.92 17.59 -6.73
N TYR A 200 -15.65 17.43 -8.03
CA TYR A 200 -16.36 18.09 -9.12
C TYR A 200 -17.20 17.12 -9.94
N ASP A 201 -16.72 15.90 -10.14
CA ASP A 201 -17.29 14.96 -11.09
C ASP A 201 -18.18 13.89 -10.46
N TYR A 202 -18.16 13.79 -9.13
CA TYR A 202 -18.98 12.84 -8.38
C TYR A 202 -19.90 13.54 -7.37
N ASP A 203 -20.87 12.79 -6.88
CA ASP A 203 -21.81 13.29 -5.90
C ASP A 203 -21.27 13.33 -4.45
N GLN A 204 -22.01 13.97 -3.58
CA GLN A 204 -21.62 14.15 -2.17
C GLN A 204 -21.45 12.82 -1.44
N GLU A 205 -22.23 11.78 -1.78
CA GLU A 205 -22.09 10.46 -1.16
C GLU A 205 -20.71 9.86 -1.43
N LEU A 206 -20.22 9.90 -2.69
CA LEU A 206 -18.89 9.40 -3.02
C LEU A 206 -17.78 10.25 -2.38
N ILE A 207 -17.94 11.57 -2.37
CA ILE A 207 -16.99 12.48 -1.69
C ILE A 207 -16.86 12.11 -0.21
N ASP A 208 -17.98 11.83 0.46
CA ASP A 208 -17.98 11.47 1.88
C ASP A 208 -17.42 10.08 2.13
N ILE A 209 -17.66 9.12 1.23
CA ILE A 209 -17.01 7.80 1.25
C ILE A 209 -15.49 7.96 1.10
N THR A 210 -15.05 8.69 0.09
CA THR A 210 -13.62 8.94 -0.18
C THR A 210 -12.94 9.56 1.03
N ARG A 211 -13.53 10.62 1.60
CA ARG A 211 -12.99 11.30 2.79
C ARG A 211 -12.87 10.35 3.98
N ARG A 212 -13.86 9.49 4.19
CA ARG A 212 -13.86 8.49 5.26
C ARG A 212 -12.75 7.46 5.05
N GLN A 213 -12.59 6.93 3.84
CA GLN A 213 -11.57 5.92 3.55
C GLN A 213 -10.15 6.48 3.63
N CYS A 214 -9.92 7.71 3.15
CA CYS A 214 -8.64 8.39 3.35
C CYS A 214 -8.30 8.59 4.84
N ARG A 215 -9.29 8.97 5.64
CA ARG A 215 -9.12 9.12 7.09
C ARG A 215 -8.84 7.77 7.75
N GLU A 216 -9.58 6.73 7.41
CA GLU A 216 -9.36 5.38 7.94
C GLU A 216 -7.94 4.89 7.66
N HIS A 217 -7.49 5.01 6.41
CA HIS A 217 -6.11 4.66 6.05
C HIS A 217 -5.08 5.45 6.86
N HIS A 218 -5.28 6.77 6.98
CA HIS A 218 -4.37 7.63 7.74
C HIS A 218 -4.33 7.27 9.22
N GLU A 219 -5.48 7.08 9.85
CA GLU A 219 -5.56 6.75 11.27
C GLU A 219 -5.01 5.34 11.58
N LEU A 220 -4.98 4.44 10.61
CA LEU A 220 -4.36 3.12 10.73
C LEU A 220 -2.83 3.13 10.53
N ILE A 221 -2.19 4.25 10.22
CA ILE A 221 -0.72 4.31 10.05
C ILE A 221 0.05 3.74 11.26
N PRO A 222 -0.30 4.04 12.53
CA PRO A 222 0.39 3.44 13.68
C PRO A 222 0.34 1.91 13.69
N TYR A 223 -0.82 1.35 13.37
CA TYR A 223 -1.05 -0.09 13.24
C TYR A 223 -0.26 -0.68 12.06
N THR A 224 -0.42 -0.10 10.89
CA THR A 224 0.26 -0.53 9.65
C THR A 224 1.78 -0.49 9.80
N ARG A 225 2.34 0.61 10.34
CA ARG A 225 3.78 0.76 10.62
C ARG A 225 4.32 -0.32 11.55
N SER A 226 3.55 -0.70 12.56
CA SER A 226 3.95 -1.75 13.50
C SER A 226 4.07 -3.11 12.81
N PHE A 227 3.12 -3.45 11.94
CA PHE A 227 3.19 -4.68 11.15
C PHE A 227 4.20 -4.61 10.01
N MET A 228 4.44 -3.45 9.41
CA MET A 228 5.55 -3.24 8.46
C MET A 228 6.90 -3.49 9.13
N TYR A 229 7.10 -2.97 10.35
CA TYR A 229 8.30 -3.27 11.12
C TYR A 229 8.42 -4.76 11.42
N GLN A 230 7.34 -5.41 11.83
CA GLN A 230 7.32 -6.86 12.03
C GLN A 230 7.69 -7.60 10.73
N ALA A 231 7.17 -7.17 9.58
CA ALA A 231 7.49 -7.77 8.28
C ALA A 231 9.01 -7.75 7.98
N THR A 232 9.70 -6.66 8.34
CA THR A 232 11.18 -6.58 8.19
C THR A 232 11.95 -7.58 9.07
N LYS A 233 11.34 -8.11 10.12
CA LYS A 233 11.97 -9.04 11.07
C LYS A 233 11.60 -10.49 10.81
N THR A 234 10.38 -10.74 10.34
CA THR A 234 9.81 -12.10 10.27
C THR A 234 9.42 -12.51 8.85
N GLY A 235 9.34 -11.59 7.92
CA GLY A 235 8.76 -11.80 6.59
C GLY A 235 7.22 -11.84 6.58
N MET A 236 6.54 -11.82 7.73
CA MET A 236 5.09 -11.85 7.81
C MET A 236 4.50 -10.54 7.29
N PRO A 237 3.71 -10.55 6.19
CA PRO A 237 3.22 -9.32 5.58
C PRO A 237 2.12 -8.63 6.42
N VAL A 238 1.80 -7.39 6.07
CA VAL A 238 0.66 -6.67 6.65
C VAL A 238 -0.64 -7.16 6.03
N MET A 239 -0.72 -7.20 4.70
CA MET A 239 -1.83 -7.78 3.97
C MET A 239 -1.57 -9.29 3.80
N ARG A 240 -2.29 -10.13 4.51
CA ARG A 240 -1.99 -11.56 4.67
C ARG A 240 -3.02 -12.44 4.01
N ALA A 241 -2.57 -13.43 3.24
CA ALA A 241 -3.44 -14.55 2.92
C ALA A 241 -3.99 -15.17 4.21
N MET A 242 -5.26 -15.51 4.24
CA MET A 242 -5.90 -16.11 5.43
C MET A 242 -5.15 -17.34 5.96
N LEU A 243 -4.59 -18.15 5.07
CA LEU A 243 -3.81 -19.36 5.41
C LEU A 243 -2.56 -19.08 6.27
N LEU A 244 -2.01 -17.86 6.24
CA LEU A 244 -0.83 -17.51 7.06
C LEU A 244 -1.16 -17.38 8.55
N ASP A 245 -2.37 -16.95 8.88
CA ASP A 245 -2.85 -16.85 10.25
C ASP A 245 -3.65 -18.09 10.70
N PHE A 246 -4.17 -18.88 9.74
CA PHE A 246 -5.04 -20.06 9.99
C PHE A 246 -4.61 -21.27 9.14
N PRO A 247 -3.35 -21.78 9.30
CA PRO A 247 -2.80 -22.82 8.42
C PRO A 247 -3.52 -24.18 8.53
N ASP A 248 -4.19 -24.43 9.64
CA ASP A 248 -4.90 -25.69 9.89
C ASP A 248 -6.37 -25.65 9.45
N ASP A 249 -6.84 -24.54 8.88
CA ASP A 249 -8.21 -24.36 8.43
C ASP A 249 -8.29 -24.52 6.90
N SER A 250 -8.84 -25.66 6.46
CA SER A 250 -8.93 -25.99 5.03
C SER A 250 -9.78 -25.02 4.21
N GLU A 251 -10.75 -24.33 4.84
CA GLU A 251 -11.62 -23.37 4.16
C GLU A 251 -10.85 -22.13 3.64
N VAL A 252 -9.70 -21.81 4.22
CA VAL A 252 -8.94 -20.60 3.87
C VAL A 252 -7.80 -20.88 2.89
N THR A 253 -7.53 -22.11 2.51
CA THR A 253 -6.36 -22.51 1.71
C THR A 253 -6.32 -21.81 0.35
N ASP A 254 -7.46 -21.68 -0.32
CA ASP A 254 -7.58 -21.02 -1.64
C ASP A 254 -8.52 -19.80 -1.59
N MET A 255 -8.37 -18.99 -0.56
CA MET A 255 -9.21 -17.81 -0.32
C MET A 255 -8.51 -16.53 -0.78
N TRP A 256 -9.06 -15.86 -1.80
CA TRP A 256 -8.46 -14.70 -2.45
C TRP A 256 -9.34 -13.44 -2.43
N ASP A 257 -10.47 -13.48 -1.75
CA ASP A 257 -11.48 -12.43 -1.74
C ASP A 257 -11.68 -11.78 -0.36
N GLN A 258 -10.93 -12.26 0.61
CA GLN A 258 -10.76 -11.67 1.96
C GLN A 258 -9.35 -11.96 2.48
N PHE A 259 -8.90 -11.17 3.44
CA PHE A 259 -7.53 -11.25 3.95
C PHE A 259 -7.45 -10.73 5.38
N MET A 260 -6.36 -11.10 6.09
CA MET A 260 -6.02 -10.43 7.34
C MET A 260 -5.19 -9.17 7.06
N TYR A 261 -5.54 -8.07 7.68
CA TYR A 261 -4.73 -6.85 7.72
C TYR A 261 -4.05 -6.75 9.09
N GLY A 262 -2.77 -6.98 9.14
CA GLY A 262 -2.07 -7.35 10.36
C GLY A 262 -2.60 -8.69 10.90
N SER A 263 -2.47 -8.91 12.22
CA SER A 263 -3.02 -10.10 12.87
C SER A 263 -4.42 -9.92 13.44
N GLU A 264 -4.93 -8.68 13.48
CA GLU A 264 -6.14 -8.37 14.24
C GLU A 264 -7.39 -8.19 13.38
N LEU A 265 -7.24 -7.61 12.17
CA LEU A 265 -8.35 -7.22 11.32
C LEU A 265 -8.54 -8.19 10.14
N LEU A 266 -9.74 -8.74 10.00
CA LEU A 266 -10.18 -9.47 8.81
C LEU A 266 -10.93 -8.48 7.92
N VAL A 267 -10.49 -8.35 6.67
CA VAL A 267 -11.05 -7.44 5.66
C VAL A 267 -11.69 -8.26 4.54
N ALA A 268 -12.95 -7.99 4.23
CA ALA A 268 -13.70 -8.68 3.18
C ALA A 268 -14.30 -7.68 2.18
N PRO A 269 -13.54 -7.27 1.15
CA PRO A 269 -14.01 -6.31 0.15
C PRO A 269 -15.24 -6.81 -0.60
N VAL A 270 -16.11 -5.88 -1.02
CA VAL A 270 -17.19 -6.16 -1.96
C VAL A 270 -16.65 -6.05 -3.37
N THR A 271 -16.77 -7.11 -4.15
CA THR A 271 -16.13 -7.25 -5.45
C THR A 271 -17.11 -7.40 -6.62
N ASP A 272 -18.39 -7.23 -6.37
CA ASP A 272 -19.43 -7.37 -7.39
C ASP A 272 -20.37 -6.16 -7.37
N GLU A 273 -20.81 -5.74 -8.54
CA GLU A 273 -21.68 -4.59 -8.71
C GLU A 273 -23.05 -4.82 -8.10
N GLY A 274 -23.63 -3.78 -7.51
CA GLY A 274 -24.99 -3.80 -6.94
C GLY A 274 -25.13 -4.59 -5.64
N VAL A 275 -24.07 -5.26 -5.18
CA VAL A 275 -24.12 -6.07 -3.95
C VAL A 275 -24.12 -5.18 -2.71
N ARG A 276 -25.01 -5.50 -1.76
CA ARG A 276 -25.16 -4.76 -0.47
C ARG A 276 -25.04 -5.67 0.75
N SER A 277 -24.64 -6.92 0.56
CA SER A 277 -24.24 -7.83 1.61
C SER A 277 -23.07 -8.69 1.16
N ARG A 278 -22.21 -9.08 2.08
CA ARG A 278 -21.02 -9.89 1.79
C ARG A 278 -21.04 -11.17 2.59
N ARG A 279 -20.90 -12.32 1.92
CA ARG A 279 -20.69 -13.60 2.56
C ARG A 279 -19.22 -13.72 2.93
N VAL A 280 -18.92 -13.76 4.24
CA VAL A 280 -17.56 -13.75 4.80
C VAL A 280 -17.35 -15.06 5.55
N TYR A 281 -16.22 -15.73 5.35
CA TYR A 281 -15.80 -16.83 6.18
C TYR A 281 -15.06 -16.31 7.41
N LEU A 282 -15.50 -16.72 8.58
CA LEU A 282 -14.84 -16.41 9.85
C LEU A 282 -14.14 -17.67 10.36
N PRO A 283 -12.81 -17.70 10.45
CA PRO A 283 -12.10 -18.79 11.11
C PRO A 283 -12.53 -18.97 12.57
N LYS A 284 -12.26 -20.14 13.15
CA LYS A 284 -12.66 -20.45 14.55
C LYS A 284 -12.24 -19.35 15.51
N GLY A 285 -13.12 -19.02 16.43
CA GLY A 285 -12.98 -17.95 17.43
C GLY A 285 -14.13 -16.95 17.36
N ARG A 286 -14.03 -15.88 18.12
CA ARG A 286 -15.04 -14.82 18.14
C ARG A 286 -14.53 -13.60 17.39
N TRP A 287 -15.42 -13.00 16.62
CA TRP A 287 -15.15 -11.85 15.80
C TRP A 287 -16.13 -10.72 16.10
N ILE A 288 -15.65 -9.50 16.16
CA ILE A 288 -16.46 -8.33 16.45
C ILE A 288 -16.48 -7.46 15.19
N ASP A 289 -17.65 -6.98 14.80
CA ASP A 289 -17.74 -5.99 13.73
C ASP A 289 -16.93 -4.75 14.10
N TYR A 290 -15.97 -4.40 13.25
CA TYR A 290 -15.03 -3.32 13.55
C TYR A 290 -15.67 -1.93 13.39
N GLN A 291 -16.78 -1.82 12.66
CA GLN A 291 -17.46 -0.55 12.46
C GLN A 291 -18.39 -0.18 13.60
N ASP A 292 -19.25 -1.11 14.02
CA ASP A 292 -20.18 -0.86 15.14
C ASP A 292 -19.58 -1.18 16.53
N LYS A 293 -18.50 -1.99 16.54
CA LYS A 293 -17.77 -2.44 17.74
C LYS A 293 -18.63 -3.16 18.79
N LYS A 294 -19.76 -3.72 18.36
CA LYS A 294 -20.77 -4.33 19.22
C LYS A 294 -21.22 -5.69 18.73
N THR A 295 -21.49 -5.82 17.43
CA THR A 295 -21.99 -7.07 16.86
C THR A 295 -20.89 -8.12 16.91
N VAL A 296 -21.23 -9.27 17.53
CA VAL A 296 -20.31 -10.39 17.72
C VAL A 296 -20.76 -11.57 16.90
N TYR A 297 -19.81 -12.18 16.20
CA TYR A 297 -19.99 -13.38 15.39
C TYR A 297 -19.17 -14.53 15.95
N GLU A 298 -19.77 -15.72 16.00
CA GLU A 298 -19.02 -16.96 16.25
C GLU A 298 -18.44 -17.46 14.92
N GLY A 299 -17.12 -17.76 14.92
CA GLY A 299 -16.40 -18.24 13.75
C GLY A 299 -16.54 -19.74 13.50
N GLY A 300 -15.69 -20.28 12.59
CA GLY A 300 -15.78 -21.64 12.04
C GLY A 300 -16.89 -21.76 11.01
N ARG A 301 -17.36 -20.67 10.40
CA ARG A 301 -18.47 -20.66 9.45
C ARG A 301 -18.51 -19.41 8.57
N TYR A 302 -19.31 -19.49 7.53
CA TYR A 302 -19.70 -18.31 6.75
C TYR A 302 -20.81 -17.53 7.45
N VAL A 303 -20.70 -16.21 7.40
CA VAL A 303 -21.75 -15.28 7.85
C VAL A 303 -22.06 -14.29 6.72
N SER A 304 -23.28 -13.75 6.69
CA SER A 304 -23.63 -12.65 5.80
C SER A 304 -23.56 -11.36 6.59
N ILE A 305 -22.82 -10.38 6.06
CA ILE A 305 -22.62 -9.07 6.68
C ILE A 305 -23.14 -8.01 5.73
N ASP A 306 -23.91 -7.07 6.23
CA ASP A 306 -24.40 -5.94 5.46
C ASP A 306 -23.23 -5.08 4.97
N ALA A 307 -23.29 -4.73 3.70
CA ALA A 307 -22.26 -3.96 3.02
C ALA A 307 -22.87 -2.85 2.13
N PRO A 308 -23.56 -1.88 2.73
CA PRO A 308 -24.05 -0.72 1.97
C PRO A 308 -22.88 -0.03 1.26
N LEU A 309 -23.19 0.82 0.26
CA LEU A 309 -22.13 1.48 -0.52
C LEU A 309 -21.13 2.26 0.35
N SER A 310 -21.61 2.74 1.49
CA SER A 310 -20.80 3.52 2.43
C SER A 310 -19.83 2.71 3.29
N SER A 311 -19.85 1.36 3.26
CA SER A 311 -19.03 0.53 4.15
C SER A 311 -18.45 -0.71 3.48
N ILE A 312 -17.38 -1.21 4.08
CA ILE A 312 -16.72 -2.47 3.79
C ILE A 312 -16.78 -3.34 5.05
N PRO A 313 -17.12 -4.63 4.95
CA PRO A 313 -17.02 -5.54 6.09
C PRO A 313 -15.57 -5.66 6.59
N VAL A 314 -15.36 -5.26 7.82
CA VAL A 314 -14.12 -5.44 8.56
C VAL A 314 -14.46 -5.98 9.95
N LEU A 315 -13.79 -7.03 10.34
CA LEU A 315 -13.99 -7.65 11.65
C LEU A 315 -12.67 -7.68 12.41
N VAL A 316 -12.74 -7.49 13.71
CA VAL A 316 -11.61 -7.67 14.60
C VAL A 316 -11.76 -8.95 15.38
N ARG A 317 -10.67 -9.70 15.54
CA ARG A 317 -10.72 -10.89 16.38
C ARG A 317 -10.91 -10.52 17.86
N SER A 318 -11.62 -11.35 18.61
CA SER A 318 -11.68 -11.21 20.06
C SER A 318 -10.27 -11.31 20.67
N GLY A 319 -9.96 -10.44 21.60
CA GLY A 319 -8.62 -10.24 22.15
C GLY A 319 -7.74 -9.30 21.31
N GLY A 320 -8.24 -8.75 20.20
CA GLY A 320 -7.48 -7.87 19.30
C GLY A 320 -7.17 -6.50 19.92
N ILE A 321 -6.04 -5.92 19.48
CA ILE A 321 -5.60 -4.56 19.85
C ILE A 321 -5.29 -3.82 18.57
N VAL A 322 -5.94 -2.67 18.37
CA VAL A 322 -5.71 -1.80 17.21
C VAL A 322 -5.23 -0.44 17.71
N VAL A 323 -4.00 -0.08 17.35
CA VAL A 323 -3.44 1.24 17.65
C VAL A 323 -3.64 2.14 16.44
N ARG A 324 -4.39 3.21 16.61
CA ARG A 324 -4.69 4.17 15.55
C ARG A 324 -4.53 5.61 16.02
N GLY A 325 -4.61 6.56 15.13
CA GLY A 325 -4.60 7.97 15.43
C GLY A 325 -3.82 8.83 14.45
N ASP A 326 -3.84 10.12 14.67
CA ASP A 326 -3.14 11.09 13.82
C ASP A 326 -1.64 11.06 14.15
N VAL A 327 -0.83 10.59 13.20
CA VAL A 327 0.63 10.55 13.32
C VAL A 327 1.31 11.67 12.54
N ARG A 328 0.56 12.42 11.75
CA ARG A 328 1.03 13.56 10.95
C ARG A 328 -0.04 14.64 10.93
N GLN A 329 0.37 15.91 10.95
CA GLN A 329 -0.55 17.02 10.74
C GLN A 329 -1.11 17.01 9.31
N PHE A 330 -2.40 17.32 9.18
CA PHE A 330 -3.00 17.61 7.89
C PHE A 330 -2.75 19.07 7.51
N ASN A 331 -2.09 19.26 6.37
CA ASN A 331 -1.90 20.51 5.62
C ASN A 331 -1.86 21.82 6.45
N ASN A 332 -2.65 22.83 6.08
CA ASN A 332 -2.57 24.24 6.50
C ASN A 332 -2.51 24.54 8.01
N ASN A 333 -2.66 23.54 8.87
CA ASN A 333 -2.60 23.69 10.34
C ASN A 333 -1.26 23.20 10.91
N TRP A 334 -0.20 23.16 10.10
CA TRP A 334 1.12 22.75 10.56
C TRP A 334 1.61 23.64 11.71
N THR A 335 1.90 23.04 12.85
CA THR A 335 2.48 23.72 14.00
C THR A 335 3.64 22.92 14.59
N ASP A 336 4.70 23.57 14.99
CA ASP A 336 5.89 22.93 15.56
C ASP A 336 5.60 22.21 16.91
N ASN A 337 4.51 22.56 17.55
CA ASN A 337 4.08 21.99 18.84
C ASN A 337 3.10 20.82 18.71
N TRP A 338 2.76 20.42 17.47
CA TRP A 338 1.86 19.29 17.26
C TRP A 338 2.45 17.99 17.82
N ARG A 339 1.61 17.16 18.38
CA ARG A 339 1.98 15.83 18.87
C ARG A 339 0.97 14.80 18.37
N PRO A 340 1.42 13.59 18.01
CA PRO A 340 0.53 12.49 17.66
C PRO A 340 -0.50 12.22 18.76
N ARG A 341 -1.74 11.98 18.34
CA ARG A 341 -2.80 11.51 19.25
C ARG A 341 -3.10 10.07 18.90
N LEU A 342 -2.67 9.16 19.77
CA LEU A 342 -2.93 7.75 19.61
C LEU A 342 -4.21 7.36 20.35
N GLN A 343 -4.97 6.45 19.72
CA GLN A 343 -6.10 5.76 20.29
C GLN A 343 -5.79 4.27 20.30
N ILE A 344 -5.88 3.64 21.44
CA ILE A 344 -5.72 2.19 21.58
C ILE A 344 -7.11 1.59 21.71
N GLU A 345 -7.54 0.87 20.70
CA GLU A 345 -8.80 0.13 20.68
C GLU A 345 -8.53 -1.30 21.14
N VAL A 346 -9.20 -1.71 22.19
CA VAL A 346 -9.03 -3.04 22.78
C VAL A 346 -10.35 -3.78 22.69
N PHE A 347 -10.30 -5.00 22.18
CA PHE A 347 -11.44 -5.92 22.04
C PHE A 347 -11.24 -7.12 22.96
N PRO A 348 -11.42 -6.97 24.27
CA PRO A 348 -10.94 -7.93 25.26
C PRO A 348 -11.64 -9.27 25.14
N GLU A 349 -10.89 -10.35 25.40
CA GLU A 349 -11.41 -11.70 25.55
C GLU A 349 -11.16 -12.18 26.99
N GLN A 350 -12.23 -12.53 27.68
CA GLN A 350 -12.12 -12.95 29.07
C GLN A 350 -11.17 -14.15 29.22
N GLY A 351 -10.31 -14.10 30.23
CA GLY A 351 -9.30 -15.13 30.48
C GLY A 351 -8.09 -15.07 29.56
N LYS A 352 -7.93 -14.01 28.77
CA LYS A 352 -6.80 -13.85 27.86
C LYS A 352 -5.94 -12.66 28.22
N ASN A 353 -4.65 -12.85 27.97
CA ASN A 353 -3.65 -11.77 27.92
C ASN A 353 -3.19 -11.62 26.46
N ARG A 354 -3.09 -10.39 25.99
CA ARG A 354 -2.64 -10.04 24.64
C ARG A 354 -1.60 -8.94 24.67
N ILE A 355 -0.64 -9.03 23.77
CA ILE A 355 0.41 -8.01 23.61
C ILE A 355 0.43 -7.59 22.16
N PHE A 356 0.24 -6.30 21.93
CA PHE A 356 0.51 -5.66 20.64
C PHE A 356 1.86 -4.95 20.70
N LYS A 357 2.72 -5.19 19.72
CA LYS A 357 4.05 -4.55 19.61
C LYS A 357 3.93 -3.30 18.77
N TYR A 358 3.71 -2.16 19.42
CA TYR A 358 3.66 -0.87 18.75
C TYR A 358 5.07 -0.39 18.38
N TYR A 359 5.30 -0.09 17.10
CA TYR A 359 6.57 0.45 16.61
C TYR A 359 6.49 1.96 16.44
N THR A 360 7.35 2.69 17.11
CA THR A 360 7.46 4.15 17.04
C THR A 360 8.89 4.62 17.32
N GLU A 361 9.35 5.66 16.62
CA GLU A 361 10.62 6.34 16.87
C GLU A 361 11.82 5.38 17.03
N GLY A 362 11.89 4.34 16.18
CA GLY A 362 12.98 3.36 16.19
C GLY A 362 12.92 2.31 17.31
N ARG A 363 11.88 2.32 18.13
CA ARG A 363 11.69 1.35 19.24
C ARG A 363 10.36 0.62 19.13
N VAL A 364 10.27 -0.50 19.83
CA VAL A 364 9.03 -1.27 20.02
C VAL A 364 8.52 -1.03 21.42
N VAL A 365 7.28 -0.59 21.53
CA VAL A 365 6.58 -0.36 22.79
C VAL A 365 5.48 -1.43 22.92
N PRO A 366 5.48 -2.26 23.97
CA PRO A 366 4.42 -3.23 24.18
C PRO A 366 3.13 -2.52 24.67
N VAL A 367 2.02 -2.84 24.04
CA VAL A 367 0.67 -2.54 24.54
C VAL A 367 0.11 -3.83 25.07
N VAL A 368 0.02 -3.96 26.39
CA VAL A 368 -0.45 -5.17 27.06
C VAL A 368 -1.92 -5.01 27.45
N CYS A 369 -2.73 -5.97 27.07
CA CYS A 369 -4.13 -6.05 27.46
C CYS A 369 -4.33 -7.36 28.22
N ASP A 370 -4.60 -7.27 29.52
CA ASP A 370 -4.86 -8.40 30.40
C ASP A 370 -6.31 -8.37 30.90
N TYR A 371 -7.05 -9.43 30.62
CA TYR A 371 -8.43 -9.63 31.08
C TYR A 371 -8.58 -10.97 31.82
N THR A 372 -7.55 -11.36 32.57
CA THR A 372 -7.54 -12.65 33.29
C THR A 372 -8.23 -12.59 34.65
N GLY A 373 -8.23 -11.47 35.32
CA GLY A 373 -8.77 -11.26 36.69
C GLY A 373 -10.20 -10.72 36.74
N GLY A 374 -10.97 -10.75 35.66
CA GLY A 374 -12.33 -10.18 35.60
C GLY A 374 -12.41 -8.67 35.46
N ALA A 375 -11.26 -8.00 35.49
CA ALA A 375 -11.10 -6.59 35.16
C ALA A 375 -10.12 -6.44 33.99
N LEU A 376 -10.44 -5.52 33.07
CA LEU A 376 -9.55 -5.18 31.97
C LEU A 376 -8.42 -4.27 32.48
N LYS A 377 -7.18 -4.73 32.32
CA LYS A 377 -5.99 -3.93 32.54
C LYS A 377 -5.27 -3.66 31.22
N VAL A 378 -5.01 -2.40 30.92
CA VAL A 378 -4.24 -1.99 29.75
C VAL A 378 -3.00 -1.26 30.23
N GLU A 379 -1.84 -1.73 29.80
CA GLU A 379 -0.55 -1.14 30.11
C GLU A 379 0.12 -0.69 28.79
N PHE A 380 0.70 0.48 28.84
CA PHE A 380 1.40 1.11 27.74
C PHE A 380 2.63 1.82 28.30
N ASP A 381 3.84 1.38 27.91
CA ASP A 381 5.14 1.92 28.38
C ASP A 381 5.67 3.07 27.52
#